data_ce5e67350abffd5c453ce4cdd14c6ef9
#
_entry.id   ce5e67350abffd5c453ce4cdd14c6ef9
#
_cell.length_a   1.000
_cell.length_b   1.000
_cell.length_c   1.000
_cell.angle_alpha   90.00
_cell.angle_beta   90.00
_cell.angle_gamma   90.00
#
_symmetry.space_group_name_H-M   'P 1'
#
loop_
_entity.id
_entity.type
_entity.pdbx_description
1 polymer ?
#
loop_
_entity_poly.entity_id
_entity_poly.type
_entity_poly.pdbx_seq_one_letter_code
_entity_poly.pdbx_strand_id
1 'polypeptide(L)'
;LLLTLPYKLVGYWAMPILNSAMVAGAWILLFRVYDIRPSRLVLCILIVLSLQPIYTSAVLVDAWFFPAIILLLSARRLPEVYVGILAGLLLSGHGSGQIFALVFAVLAAVLFRSRRQVVAGMVAAVIAFGMNVLLDAMIMPETPRLSKTFPAARVFSVQPELLRREADRSGNLVLSEAADEVARIKTYPENKGRRDLFWDVWKTSEGEFDLAKFEEHHALPILKDAFMFEPVPLARTIFLDFLSYYGPATQFDFQPVLSEPFPERFYASHQAKGFFAAVPVESVATILRYGCYLAFAAALFFGWRRTGADIRRTIIGIGLIAIANDALFALLSGPPDRYHHRILPLLAIGTVLLISGRVKQPVEAPA
;
A
#
# COMPACT_ATOMS: atom_id res chain seq x y z
N LEU A 1 3.38 2.68 -19.80
CA LEU A 1 3.27 3.82 -20.76
C LEU A 1 3.58 5.14 -20.07
N LEU A 2 2.91 5.50 -18.95
CA LEU A 2 3.17 6.75 -18.21
C LEU A 2 4.62 6.87 -17.71
N LEU A 3 5.29 5.76 -17.45
CA LEU A 3 6.68 5.73 -16.98
C LEU A 3 7.70 5.66 -18.12
N THR A 4 7.30 5.20 -19.29
CA THR A 4 8.23 4.99 -20.42
C THR A 4 8.76 6.30 -20.96
N LEU A 5 7.91 7.33 -21.06
CA LEU A 5 8.34 8.64 -21.58
C LEU A 5 9.33 9.34 -20.63
N PRO A 6 9.04 9.51 -19.33
CA PRO A 6 10.01 10.05 -18.37
C PRO A 6 11.32 9.26 -18.35
N TYR A 7 11.25 7.93 -18.39
CA TYR A 7 12.45 7.08 -18.44
C TYR A 7 13.30 7.33 -19.68
N LYS A 8 12.67 7.47 -20.86
CA LYS A 8 13.40 7.79 -22.10
C LYS A 8 14.08 9.16 -22.08
N LEU A 9 13.51 10.12 -21.34
CA LEU A 9 14.03 11.49 -21.28
C LEU A 9 15.16 11.66 -20.25
N VAL A 10 15.02 11.03 -19.06
CA VAL A 10 15.89 11.29 -17.90
C VAL A 10 16.54 10.01 -17.38
N GLY A 11 16.23 8.84 -17.96
CA GLY A 11 16.74 7.55 -17.51
C GLY A 11 16.18 7.14 -16.16
N TYR A 12 16.99 6.40 -15.39
CA TYR A 12 16.58 5.85 -14.07
C TYR A 12 16.20 6.91 -13.03
N TRP A 13 16.64 8.15 -13.18
CA TRP A 13 16.31 9.25 -12.28
C TRP A 13 14.89 9.79 -12.47
N ALA A 14 14.22 9.44 -13.57
CA ALA A 14 12.88 9.93 -13.88
C ALA A 14 11.89 9.67 -12.75
N MET A 15 11.87 8.45 -12.22
CA MET A 15 10.92 8.07 -11.16
C MET A 15 11.21 8.74 -9.82
N PRO A 16 12.45 8.71 -9.30
CA PRO A 16 12.77 9.45 -8.08
C PRO A 16 12.43 10.95 -8.17
N ILE A 17 12.73 11.59 -9.29
CA ILE A 17 12.42 13.02 -9.49
C ILE A 17 10.89 13.23 -9.51
N LEU A 18 10.16 12.43 -10.27
CA LEU A 18 8.70 12.53 -10.37
C LEU A 18 8.03 12.28 -9.01
N ASN A 19 8.41 11.21 -8.32
CA ASN A 19 7.90 10.87 -6.99
C ASN A 19 8.15 12.00 -5.99
N SER A 20 9.37 12.54 -5.97
CA SER A 20 9.74 13.64 -5.08
C SER A 20 8.94 14.90 -5.38
N ALA A 21 8.77 15.25 -6.67
CA ALA A 21 7.99 16.41 -7.08
C ALA A 21 6.50 16.27 -6.70
N MET A 22 5.92 15.06 -6.90
CA MET A 22 4.52 14.80 -6.53
C MET A 22 4.32 14.86 -5.02
N VAL A 23 5.22 14.28 -4.22
CA VAL A 23 5.14 14.33 -2.77
C VAL A 23 5.31 15.76 -2.25
N ALA A 24 6.27 16.52 -2.78
CA ALA A 24 6.44 17.94 -2.43
C ALA A 24 5.20 18.78 -2.79
N GLY A 25 4.66 18.57 -4.00
CA GLY A 25 3.41 19.19 -4.45
C GLY A 25 2.23 18.88 -3.54
N ALA A 26 2.11 17.63 -3.09
CA ALA A 26 1.08 17.20 -2.16
C ALA A 26 1.19 17.91 -0.79
N TRP A 27 2.39 18.05 -0.24
CA TRP A 27 2.61 18.82 1.00
C TRP A 27 2.21 20.30 0.83
N ILE A 28 2.63 20.94 -0.28
CA ILE A 28 2.27 22.33 -0.56
C ILE A 28 0.74 22.47 -0.67
N LEU A 29 0.09 21.52 -1.39
CA LEU A 29 -1.36 21.52 -1.54
C LEU A 29 -2.07 21.36 -0.19
N LEU A 30 -1.62 20.44 0.66
CA LEU A 30 -2.14 20.26 2.02
C LEU A 30 -2.09 21.56 2.82
N PHE A 31 -0.94 22.24 2.80
CA PHE A 31 -0.77 23.49 3.55
C PHE A 31 -1.72 24.58 3.06
N ARG A 32 -1.92 24.67 1.75
CA ARG A 32 -2.88 25.63 1.17
C ARG A 32 -4.33 25.29 1.50
N VAL A 33 -4.70 24.00 1.42
CA VAL A 33 -6.09 23.56 1.64
C VAL A 33 -6.51 23.74 3.10
N TYR A 34 -5.61 23.50 4.03
CA TYR A 34 -5.90 23.61 5.46
C TYR A 34 -5.47 24.95 6.09
N ASP A 35 -4.86 25.85 5.31
CA ASP A 35 -4.33 27.16 5.75
C ASP A 35 -3.38 26.99 6.95
N ILE A 36 -2.44 26.07 6.83
CA ILE A 36 -1.47 25.76 7.90
C ILE A 36 -0.04 26.10 7.45
N ARG A 37 0.78 26.47 8.43
CA ARG A 37 2.20 26.80 8.22
C ARG A 37 3.05 26.07 9.27
N PRO A 38 3.39 24.79 9.01
CA PRO A 38 4.24 24.04 9.93
C PRO A 38 5.65 24.64 9.98
N SER A 39 6.32 24.45 11.11
CA SER A 39 7.76 24.72 11.22
C SER A 39 8.51 23.83 10.21
N ARG A 40 9.49 24.44 9.51
CA ARG A 40 10.32 23.69 8.52
C ARG A 40 11.04 22.51 9.18
N LEU A 41 11.55 22.70 10.39
CA LEU A 41 12.23 21.65 11.14
C LEU A 41 11.28 20.47 11.44
N VAL A 42 10.07 20.76 11.95
CA VAL A 42 9.04 19.75 12.22
C VAL A 42 8.68 18.99 10.93
N LEU A 43 8.50 19.71 9.83
CA LEU A 43 8.19 19.09 8.54
C LEU A 43 9.32 18.16 8.08
N CYS A 44 10.58 18.61 8.12
CA CYS A 44 11.73 17.78 7.76
C CYS A 44 11.81 16.50 8.61
N ILE A 45 11.64 16.64 9.94
CA ILE A 45 11.64 15.48 10.84
C ILE A 45 10.51 14.50 10.46
N LEU A 46 9.30 14.96 10.22
CA LEU A 46 8.16 14.10 9.88
C LEU A 46 8.30 13.44 8.49
N ILE A 47 8.90 14.13 7.52
CA ILE A 47 9.20 13.56 6.21
C ILE A 47 10.19 12.39 6.37
N VAL A 48 11.23 12.55 7.19
CA VAL A 48 12.20 11.49 7.46
C VAL A 48 11.57 10.33 8.24
N LEU A 49 10.86 10.63 9.34
CA LEU A 49 10.20 9.61 10.16
C LEU A 49 9.16 8.78 9.39
N SER A 50 8.52 9.38 8.39
CA SER A 50 7.53 8.70 7.55
C SER A 50 8.14 7.95 6.37
N LEU A 51 9.45 7.77 6.33
CA LEU A 51 10.19 7.03 5.29
C LEU A 51 10.00 7.59 3.87
N GLN A 52 9.46 8.79 3.70
CA GLN A 52 9.22 9.37 2.37
C GLN A 52 10.49 9.44 1.50
N PRO A 53 11.68 9.83 2.00
CA PRO A 53 12.89 9.86 1.17
C PRO A 53 13.23 8.50 0.55
N ILE A 54 12.98 7.40 1.29
CA ILE A 54 13.22 6.04 0.81
C ILE A 54 12.24 5.71 -0.31
N TYR A 55 10.94 5.95 -0.10
CA TYR A 55 9.91 5.62 -1.10
C TYR A 55 9.98 6.50 -2.35
N THR A 56 10.30 7.78 -2.19
CA THR A 56 10.45 8.67 -3.36
C THR A 56 11.69 8.36 -4.18
N SER A 57 12.75 7.82 -3.57
CA SER A 57 13.96 7.41 -4.27
C SER A 57 13.82 6.06 -4.99
N ALA A 58 12.81 5.27 -4.65
CA ALA A 58 12.56 3.99 -5.28
C ALA A 58 11.72 4.12 -6.58
N VAL A 59 11.90 3.18 -7.49
CA VAL A 59 11.09 3.07 -8.72
C VAL A 59 9.77 2.36 -8.38
N LEU A 60 9.02 2.90 -7.42
CA LEU A 60 7.78 2.33 -6.94
C LEU A 60 6.63 3.34 -7.03
N VAL A 61 5.50 2.84 -7.49
CA VAL A 61 4.24 3.62 -7.57
C VAL A 61 3.55 3.77 -6.19
N ASP A 62 4.03 3.07 -5.17
CA ASP A 62 3.52 3.20 -3.80
C ASP A 62 3.65 4.64 -3.26
N ALA A 63 4.66 5.39 -3.74
CA ALA A 63 4.82 6.80 -3.43
C ALA A 63 3.65 7.67 -3.92
N TRP A 64 2.85 7.21 -4.88
CA TRP A 64 1.71 7.95 -5.45
C TRP A 64 0.46 7.90 -4.58
N PHE A 65 0.39 6.95 -3.67
CA PHE A 65 -0.75 6.82 -2.76
C PHE A 65 -0.95 8.07 -1.90
N PHE A 66 0.13 8.60 -1.31
CA PHE A 66 0.10 9.80 -0.50
C PHE A 66 -0.42 11.04 -1.28
N PRO A 67 0.14 11.42 -2.45
CA PRO A 67 -0.39 12.51 -3.26
C PRO A 67 -1.85 12.32 -3.66
N ALA A 68 -2.26 11.09 -3.99
CA ALA A 68 -3.64 10.81 -4.36
C ALA A 68 -4.62 11.10 -3.20
N ILE A 69 -4.30 10.67 -1.98
CA ILE A 69 -5.14 10.96 -0.81
C ILE A 69 -5.22 12.47 -0.53
N ILE A 70 -4.09 13.19 -0.67
CA ILE A 70 -4.09 14.66 -0.50
C ILE A 70 -4.95 15.35 -1.57
N LEU A 71 -4.88 14.90 -2.81
CA LEU A 71 -5.77 15.40 -3.86
C LEU A 71 -7.24 15.19 -3.47
N LEU A 72 -7.63 13.99 -3.07
CA LEU A 72 -9.01 13.70 -2.65
C LEU A 72 -9.45 14.57 -1.46
N LEU A 73 -8.58 14.77 -0.47
CA LEU A 73 -8.85 15.69 0.63
C LEU A 73 -9.01 17.14 0.16
N SER A 74 -8.30 17.54 -0.90
CA SER A 74 -8.34 18.89 -1.45
C SER A 74 -9.61 19.22 -2.22
N ALA A 75 -10.41 18.22 -2.60
CA ALA A 75 -11.70 18.43 -3.29
C ALA A 75 -12.70 19.26 -2.48
N ARG A 76 -12.47 19.45 -1.17
CA ARG A 76 -13.25 20.42 -0.37
C ARG A 76 -13.12 21.86 -0.87
N ARG A 77 -12.02 22.23 -1.52
CA ARG A 77 -11.70 23.59 -2.00
C ARG A 77 -11.43 23.68 -3.50
N LEU A 78 -11.08 22.56 -4.14
CA LEU A 78 -10.76 22.49 -5.57
C LEU A 78 -11.88 21.82 -6.35
N PRO A 79 -11.95 22.00 -7.69
CA PRO A 79 -12.95 21.34 -8.52
C PRO A 79 -12.84 19.82 -8.42
N GLU A 80 -13.89 19.20 -7.92
CA GLU A 80 -13.94 17.79 -7.53
C GLU A 80 -13.67 16.82 -8.67
N VAL A 81 -14.14 17.10 -9.88
CA VAL A 81 -13.96 16.23 -11.04
C VAL A 81 -12.49 16.16 -11.45
N TYR A 82 -11.81 17.32 -11.58
CA TYR A 82 -10.39 17.35 -11.94
C TYR A 82 -9.51 16.68 -10.88
N VAL A 83 -9.81 16.96 -9.61
CA VAL A 83 -9.13 16.32 -8.49
C VAL A 83 -9.34 14.81 -8.53
N GLY A 84 -10.58 14.35 -8.79
CA GLY A 84 -10.91 12.94 -8.91
C GLY A 84 -10.15 12.26 -10.05
N ILE A 85 -10.09 12.89 -11.23
CA ILE A 85 -9.33 12.37 -12.37
C ILE A 85 -7.85 12.20 -12.01
N LEU A 86 -7.21 13.26 -11.48
CA LEU A 86 -5.79 13.21 -11.11
C LEU A 86 -5.51 12.16 -10.02
N ALA A 87 -6.35 12.11 -8.98
CA ALA A 87 -6.21 11.10 -7.93
C ALA A 87 -6.41 9.67 -8.48
N GLY A 88 -7.38 9.48 -9.38
CA GLY A 88 -7.63 8.21 -10.04
C GLY A 88 -6.46 7.73 -10.89
N LEU A 89 -5.84 8.63 -11.64
CA LEU A 89 -4.61 8.32 -12.41
C LEU A 89 -3.45 7.89 -11.49
N LEU A 90 -3.26 8.56 -10.34
CA LEU A 90 -2.23 8.15 -9.38
C LEU A 90 -2.56 6.80 -8.73
N LEU A 91 -3.81 6.58 -8.36
CA LEU A 91 -4.27 5.33 -7.75
C LEU A 91 -4.25 4.16 -8.73
N SER A 92 -4.36 4.39 -10.04
CA SER A 92 -4.28 3.33 -11.06
C SER A 92 -2.89 2.67 -11.14
N GLY A 93 -1.86 3.30 -10.58
CA GLY A 93 -0.54 2.68 -10.46
C GLY A 93 -0.52 1.39 -9.63
N HIS A 94 -1.56 1.13 -8.84
CA HIS A 94 -1.69 -0.10 -8.05
C HIS A 94 -3.08 -0.70 -8.18
N GLY A 95 -3.19 -2.03 -8.35
CA GLY A 95 -4.47 -2.72 -8.56
C GLY A 95 -5.51 -2.55 -7.44
N SER A 96 -5.10 -2.15 -6.23
CA SER A 96 -6.02 -1.82 -5.13
C SER A 96 -6.52 -0.37 -5.15
N GLY A 97 -6.03 0.47 -6.06
CA GLY A 97 -6.29 1.92 -6.02
C GLY A 97 -7.78 2.28 -6.12
N GLN A 98 -8.56 1.57 -6.93
CA GLN A 98 -10.00 1.77 -7.02
C GLN A 98 -10.72 1.51 -5.68
N ILE A 99 -10.24 0.52 -4.91
CA ILE A 99 -10.83 0.18 -3.60
C ILE A 99 -10.60 1.34 -2.63
N PHE A 100 -9.40 1.91 -2.62
CA PHE A 100 -9.11 3.07 -1.77
C PHE A 100 -9.89 4.31 -2.16
N ALA A 101 -10.12 4.54 -3.44
CA ALA A 101 -10.97 5.64 -3.90
C ALA A 101 -12.43 5.45 -3.42
N LEU A 102 -12.97 4.22 -3.45
CA LEU A 102 -14.29 3.90 -2.92
C LEU A 102 -14.35 4.05 -1.39
N VAL A 103 -13.35 3.54 -0.66
CA VAL A 103 -13.25 3.72 0.79
C VAL A 103 -13.25 5.22 1.13
N PHE A 104 -12.45 6.02 0.40
CA PHE A 104 -12.46 7.46 0.58
C PHE A 104 -13.83 8.09 0.32
N ALA A 105 -14.53 7.69 -0.76
CA ALA A 105 -15.87 8.20 -1.06
C ALA A 105 -16.88 7.89 0.05
N VAL A 106 -16.83 6.69 0.62
CA VAL A 106 -17.67 6.30 1.78
C VAL A 106 -17.34 7.16 3.00
N LEU A 107 -16.06 7.34 3.33
CA LEU A 107 -15.63 8.19 4.44
C LEU A 107 -16.02 9.66 4.20
N ALA A 108 -15.96 10.12 2.96
CA ALA A 108 -16.39 11.46 2.58
C ALA A 108 -17.90 11.66 2.78
N ALA A 109 -18.70 10.65 2.53
CA ALA A 109 -20.15 10.69 2.76
C ALA A 109 -20.49 10.66 4.25
N VAL A 110 -19.91 9.74 4.99
CA VAL A 110 -20.29 9.46 6.38
C VAL A 110 -19.62 10.43 7.36
N LEU A 111 -18.32 10.61 7.22
CA LEU A 111 -17.49 11.32 8.20
C LEU A 111 -17.30 12.78 7.84
N PHE A 112 -16.87 13.09 6.60
CA PHE A 112 -16.61 14.45 6.17
C PHE A 112 -17.89 15.19 5.78
N ARG A 113 -18.96 14.45 5.41
CA ARG A 113 -20.25 14.99 4.95
C ARG A 113 -20.06 15.99 3.80
N SER A 114 -19.16 15.69 2.88
CA SER A 114 -18.73 16.56 1.79
C SER A 114 -19.08 15.95 0.44
N ARG A 115 -20.17 16.44 -0.19
CA ARG A 115 -20.58 16.02 -1.53
C ARG A 115 -19.43 16.10 -2.56
N ARG A 116 -18.62 17.16 -2.52
CA ARG A 116 -17.48 17.34 -3.43
C ARG A 116 -16.45 16.24 -3.28
N GLN A 117 -16.12 15.86 -2.03
CA GLN A 117 -15.17 14.79 -1.77
C GLN A 117 -15.74 13.42 -2.14
N VAL A 118 -17.05 13.20 -1.99
CA VAL A 118 -17.73 11.99 -2.48
C VAL A 118 -17.59 11.89 -4.00
N VAL A 119 -17.92 12.97 -4.73
CA VAL A 119 -17.81 13.00 -6.19
C VAL A 119 -16.36 12.76 -6.63
N ALA A 120 -15.38 13.41 -6.00
CA ALA A 120 -13.97 13.21 -6.30
C ALA A 120 -13.54 11.73 -6.08
N GLY A 121 -13.95 11.13 -4.98
CA GLY A 121 -13.67 9.71 -4.69
C GLY A 121 -14.31 8.76 -5.71
N MET A 122 -15.56 8.99 -6.09
CA MET A 122 -16.25 8.19 -7.11
C MET A 122 -15.60 8.34 -8.48
N VAL A 123 -15.27 9.56 -8.90
CA VAL A 123 -14.55 9.82 -10.17
C VAL A 123 -13.19 9.12 -10.13
N ALA A 124 -12.45 9.23 -9.02
CA ALA A 124 -11.16 8.56 -8.87
C ALA A 124 -11.29 7.03 -8.97
N ALA A 125 -12.34 6.43 -8.39
CA ALA A 125 -12.59 5.00 -8.47
C ALA A 125 -12.84 4.56 -9.93
N VAL A 126 -13.69 5.30 -10.66
CA VAL A 126 -14.00 5.01 -12.07
C VAL A 126 -12.74 5.14 -12.94
N ILE A 127 -11.95 6.19 -12.76
CA ILE A 127 -10.71 6.40 -13.51
C ILE A 127 -9.69 5.31 -13.18
N ALA A 128 -9.47 5.01 -11.89
CA ALA A 128 -8.53 3.96 -11.49
C ALA A 128 -8.93 2.58 -12.04
N PHE A 129 -10.22 2.25 -11.99
CA PHE A 129 -10.73 1.01 -12.57
C PHE A 129 -10.57 0.98 -14.09
N GLY A 130 -11.02 2.05 -14.79
CA GLY A 130 -10.91 2.14 -16.24
C GLY A 130 -9.47 2.06 -16.75
N MET A 131 -8.54 2.72 -16.05
CA MET A 131 -7.11 2.65 -16.38
C MET A 131 -6.55 1.24 -16.16
N ASN A 132 -6.93 0.56 -15.09
CA ASN A 132 -6.49 -0.82 -14.87
C ASN A 132 -7.03 -1.75 -15.97
N VAL A 133 -8.30 -1.62 -16.36
CA VAL A 133 -8.88 -2.39 -17.48
C VAL A 133 -8.15 -2.08 -18.79
N LEU A 134 -7.89 -0.81 -19.07
CA LEU A 134 -7.22 -0.38 -20.30
C LEU A 134 -5.77 -0.89 -20.36
N LEU A 135 -5.03 -0.78 -19.26
CA LEU A 135 -3.63 -1.22 -19.19
C LEU A 135 -3.54 -2.74 -19.37
N ASP A 136 -4.43 -3.50 -18.74
CA ASP A 136 -4.47 -4.94 -18.91
C ASP A 136 -4.78 -5.34 -20.37
N ALA A 137 -5.74 -4.66 -21.00
CA ALA A 137 -6.12 -4.96 -22.37
C ALA A 137 -5.03 -4.58 -23.40
N MET A 138 -4.27 -3.48 -23.14
CA MET A 138 -3.31 -2.95 -24.10
C MET A 138 -1.88 -3.44 -23.92
N ILE A 139 -1.46 -3.71 -22.66
CA ILE A 139 -0.05 -3.95 -22.35
C ILE A 139 0.23 -5.39 -22.00
N MET A 140 -0.73 -6.08 -21.42
CA MET A 140 -0.54 -7.44 -20.91
C MET A 140 -1.68 -8.38 -21.32
N PRO A 141 -2.03 -8.48 -22.63
CA PRO A 141 -3.15 -9.32 -23.05
C PRO A 141 -2.93 -10.82 -22.71
N GLU A 142 -1.67 -11.25 -22.61
CA GLU A 142 -1.30 -12.64 -22.32
C GLU A 142 -0.95 -12.90 -20.84
N THR A 143 -0.85 -11.84 -20.03
CA THR A 143 -0.49 -12.01 -18.62
C THR A 143 -1.76 -12.16 -17.78
N PRO A 144 -1.92 -13.30 -17.07
CA PRO A 144 -3.12 -13.50 -16.27
C PRO A 144 -3.21 -12.49 -15.14
N ARG A 145 -4.42 -11.99 -14.89
CA ARG A 145 -4.69 -11.20 -13.69
C ARG A 145 -4.71 -12.14 -12.49
N LEU A 146 -3.76 -11.98 -11.59
CA LEU A 146 -3.63 -12.84 -10.41
C LEU A 146 -4.46 -12.34 -9.22
N SER A 147 -5.62 -11.74 -9.47
CA SER A 147 -6.45 -11.10 -8.43
C SER A 147 -6.99 -12.07 -7.37
N LYS A 148 -7.23 -13.31 -7.76
CA LYS A 148 -7.70 -14.39 -6.89
C LYS A 148 -6.54 -15.30 -6.46
N THR A 149 -5.51 -15.42 -7.28
CA THR A 149 -4.34 -16.28 -7.01
C THR A 149 -3.62 -15.85 -5.74
N PHE A 150 -3.32 -14.55 -5.57
CA PHE A 150 -2.62 -14.08 -4.37
C PHE A 150 -3.37 -14.40 -3.07
N PRO A 151 -4.65 -14.05 -2.90
CA PRO A 151 -5.37 -14.43 -1.68
C PRO A 151 -5.54 -15.95 -1.54
N ALA A 152 -5.76 -16.71 -2.63
CA ALA A 152 -5.85 -18.16 -2.57
C ALA A 152 -4.50 -18.79 -2.14
N ALA A 153 -3.39 -18.31 -2.70
CA ALA A 153 -2.05 -18.75 -2.36
C ALA A 153 -1.75 -18.57 -0.86
N ARG A 154 -2.18 -17.45 -0.28
CA ARG A 154 -2.04 -17.22 1.17
C ARG A 154 -2.87 -18.18 2.00
N VAL A 155 -4.11 -18.38 1.59
CA VAL A 155 -5.02 -19.28 2.29
C VAL A 155 -4.45 -20.68 2.33
N PHE A 156 -4.02 -21.25 1.22
CA PHE A 156 -3.48 -22.61 1.22
C PHE A 156 -2.05 -22.70 1.81
N SER A 157 -1.26 -21.62 1.80
CA SER A 157 0.01 -21.60 2.56
C SER A 157 -0.22 -21.79 4.06
N VAL A 158 -1.35 -21.32 4.57
CA VAL A 158 -1.76 -21.55 5.98
C VAL A 158 -2.42 -22.91 6.16
N GLN A 159 -3.24 -23.32 5.20
CA GLN A 159 -4.09 -24.51 5.22
C GLN A 159 -3.91 -25.33 3.94
N PRO A 160 -2.82 -26.12 3.83
CA PRO A 160 -2.52 -26.93 2.63
C PRO A 160 -3.64 -27.88 2.25
N GLU A 161 -4.47 -28.31 3.21
CA GLU A 161 -5.61 -29.19 3.00
C GLU A 161 -6.64 -28.60 2.03
N LEU A 162 -6.75 -27.29 1.94
CA LEU A 162 -7.65 -26.64 0.97
C LEU A 162 -7.14 -26.80 -0.47
N LEU A 163 -5.81 -26.73 -0.67
CA LEU A 163 -5.20 -27.00 -1.96
C LEU A 163 -5.36 -28.47 -2.33
N ARG A 164 -5.21 -29.39 -1.37
CA ARG A 164 -5.42 -30.83 -1.59
C ARG A 164 -6.86 -31.14 -1.98
N ARG A 165 -7.85 -30.59 -1.29
CA ARG A 165 -9.27 -30.74 -1.67
C ARG A 165 -9.54 -30.29 -3.11
N GLU A 166 -8.93 -29.18 -3.52
CA GLU A 166 -9.06 -28.71 -4.90
C GLU A 166 -8.35 -29.63 -5.90
N ALA A 167 -7.17 -30.14 -5.52
CA ALA A 167 -6.45 -31.14 -6.33
C ALA A 167 -7.29 -32.40 -6.54
N ASP A 168 -7.88 -32.95 -5.47
CA ASP A 168 -8.75 -34.14 -5.53
C ASP A 168 -10.00 -33.90 -6.39
N ARG A 169 -10.60 -32.69 -6.26
CA ARG A 169 -11.79 -32.30 -7.05
C ARG A 169 -11.48 -32.18 -8.53
N SER A 170 -10.34 -31.64 -8.88
CA SER A 170 -9.94 -31.37 -10.26
C SER A 170 -9.16 -32.51 -10.92
N GLY A 171 -8.66 -33.45 -10.14
CA GLY A 171 -7.74 -34.50 -10.63
C GLY A 171 -6.35 -33.94 -11.01
N ASN A 172 -5.97 -32.77 -10.49
CA ASN A 172 -4.74 -32.09 -10.87
C ASN A 172 -3.56 -32.52 -9.98
N LEU A 173 -2.67 -33.33 -10.54
CA LEU A 173 -1.50 -33.88 -9.82
C LEU A 173 -0.50 -32.81 -9.38
N VAL A 174 -0.32 -31.73 -10.16
CA VAL A 174 0.56 -30.61 -9.80
C VAL A 174 0.07 -29.92 -8.52
N LEU A 175 -1.25 -29.73 -8.39
CA LEU A 175 -1.83 -29.15 -7.18
C LEU A 175 -1.71 -30.09 -5.97
N SER A 176 -1.84 -31.41 -6.19
CA SER A 176 -1.69 -32.42 -5.14
C SER A 176 -0.26 -32.44 -4.60
N GLU A 177 0.73 -32.50 -5.49
CA GLU A 177 2.14 -32.46 -5.10
C GLU A 177 2.51 -31.13 -4.39
N ALA A 178 2.01 -30.01 -4.90
CA ALA A 178 2.21 -28.72 -4.26
C ALA A 178 1.59 -28.66 -2.85
N ALA A 179 0.43 -29.25 -2.64
CA ALA A 179 -0.19 -29.33 -1.32
C ALA A 179 0.67 -30.12 -0.32
N ASP A 180 1.22 -31.26 -0.77
CA ASP A 180 2.13 -32.07 0.01
C ASP A 180 3.42 -31.33 0.34
N GLU A 181 3.98 -30.64 -0.63
CA GLU A 181 5.18 -29.86 -0.46
C GLU A 181 4.97 -28.67 0.50
N VAL A 182 3.88 -27.91 0.37
CA VAL A 182 3.53 -26.87 1.34
C VAL A 182 3.40 -27.44 2.73
N ALA A 183 2.71 -28.58 2.90
CA ALA A 183 2.56 -29.22 4.18
C ALA A 183 3.94 -29.64 4.75
N ARG A 184 4.85 -30.14 3.93
CA ARG A 184 6.19 -30.56 4.30
C ARG A 184 7.06 -29.39 4.72
N ILE A 185 7.19 -28.35 3.87
CA ILE A 185 8.07 -27.21 4.16
C ILE A 185 7.57 -26.35 5.34
N LYS A 186 6.27 -26.38 5.62
CA LYS A 186 5.67 -25.72 6.78
C LYS A 186 6.16 -26.31 8.11
N THR A 187 6.62 -27.55 8.12
CA THR A 187 7.15 -28.19 9.34
C THR A 187 8.56 -27.70 9.70
N TYR A 188 9.26 -27.07 8.77
CA TYR A 188 10.62 -26.58 9.01
C TYR A 188 10.64 -25.38 9.96
N PRO A 189 11.56 -25.34 10.93
CA PRO A 189 11.62 -24.27 11.93
C PRO A 189 11.72 -22.86 11.32
N GLU A 190 12.49 -22.71 10.22
CA GLU A 190 12.66 -21.45 9.51
C GLU A 190 11.39 -20.96 8.81
N ASN A 191 10.47 -21.87 8.51
CA ASN A 191 9.20 -21.57 7.87
C ASN A 191 8.05 -21.42 8.88
N LYS A 192 8.34 -21.52 10.18
CA LYS A 192 7.33 -21.38 11.20
C LYS A 192 6.68 -19.99 11.17
N GLY A 193 5.39 -19.96 10.84
CA GLY A 193 4.61 -18.74 10.74
C GLY A 193 4.67 -18.04 9.37
N ARG A 194 5.47 -18.54 8.41
CA ARG A 194 5.44 -18.06 7.04
C ARG A 194 4.07 -18.35 6.40
N ARG A 195 3.62 -17.40 5.58
CA ARG A 195 2.30 -17.42 4.97
C ARG A 195 2.37 -17.14 3.46
N ASP A 196 3.57 -17.23 2.92
CA ASP A 196 3.92 -17.00 1.51
C ASP A 196 4.57 -18.22 0.86
N LEU A 197 4.39 -19.39 1.46
CA LEU A 197 5.01 -20.66 1.03
C LEU A 197 4.63 -21.07 -0.40
N PHE A 198 3.59 -20.48 -0.95
CA PHE A 198 3.21 -20.68 -2.35
C PHE A 198 4.37 -20.47 -3.32
N TRP A 199 5.17 -19.44 -3.09
CA TRP A 199 6.27 -19.12 -3.99
C TRP A 199 7.41 -20.14 -3.96
N ASP A 200 7.51 -20.92 -2.89
CA ASP A 200 8.50 -21.97 -2.73
C ASP A 200 8.09 -23.26 -3.46
N VAL A 201 6.79 -23.42 -3.74
CA VAL A 201 6.22 -24.63 -4.39
C VAL A 201 5.73 -24.37 -5.83
N TRP A 202 6.16 -23.29 -6.41
CA TRP A 202 5.82 -22.89 -7.77
C TRP A 202 6.20 -23.95 -8.82
N LYS A 203 7.32 -24.65 -8.59
CA LYS A 203 7.81 -25.75 -9.41
C LYS A 203 7.70 -27.04 -8.63
N THR A 204 7.02 -28.02 -9.20
CA THR A 204 6.88 -29.36 -8.65
C THR A 204 7.54 -30.36 -9.61
N SER A 205 7.72 -31.63 -9.19
CA SER A 205 8.24 -32.69 -10.06
C SER A 205 7.26 -33.03 -11.21
N GLU A 206 5.97 -32.85 -10.96
CA GLU A 206 4.89 -33.05 -11.94
C GLU A 206 4.74 -31.86 -12.92
N GLY A 207 5.46 -30.74 -12.69
CA GLY A 207 5.45 -29.59 -13.57
C GLY A 207 5.41 -28.23 -12.84
N GLU A 208 5.27 -27.17 -13.63
CA GLU A 208 5.09 -25.81 -13.11
C GLU A 208 3.60 -25.47 -12.96
N PHE A 209 3.29 -24.67 -11.97
CA PHE A 209 1.99 -24.06 -11.86
C PHE A 209 1.70 -23.17 -13.07
N ASP A 210 0.67 -23.53 -13.83
CA ASP A 210 0.07 -22.62 -14.81
C ASP A 210 -0.81 -21.59 -14.07
N LEU A 211 -0.26 -20.41 -13.86
CA LEU A 211 -0.94 -19.33 -13.12
C LEU A 211 -2.26 -18.90 -13.75
N ALA A 212 -2.33 -18.91 -15.09
CA ALA A 212 -3.55 -18.51 -15.78
C ALA A 212 -4.67 -19.50 -15.48
N LYS A 213 -4.37 -20.80 -15.60
CA LYS A 213 -5.32 -21.85 -15.26
C LYS A 213 -5.67 -21.86 -13.77
N PHE A 214 -4.68 -21.63 -12.90
CA PHE A 214 -4.94 -21.54 -11.47
C PHE A 214 -5.87 -20.38 -11.13
N GLU A 215 -5.62 -19.18 -11.67
CA GLU A 215 -6.48 -18.01 -11.47
C GLU A 215 -7.91 -18.26 -11.97
N GLU A 216 -8.03 -18.92 -13.13
CA GLU A 216 -9.32 -19.12 -13.78
C GLU A 216 -10.15 -20.20 -13.09
N HIS A 217 -9.54 -21.36 -12.77
CA HIS A 217 -10.27 -22.55 -12.38
C HIS A 217 -10.15 -22.93 -10.90
N HIS A 218 -9.03 -22.63 -10.23
CA HIS A 218 -8.73 -23.18 -8.90
C HIS A 218 -8.77 -22.15 -7.78
N ALA A 219 -8.35 -20.90 -8.04
CA ALA A 219 -8.21 -19.91 -6.98
C ALA A 219 -9.54 -19.58 -6.26
N LEU A 220 -10.63 -19.41 -7.02
CA LEU A 220 -11.94 -19.10 -6.46
C LEU A 220 -12.54 -20.25 -5.62
N PRO A 221 -12.50 -21.52 -6.08
CA PRO A 221 -12.89 -22.66 -5.24
C PRO A 221 -12.15 -22.73 -3.91
N ILE A 222 -10.81 -22.57 -3.91
CA ILE A 222 -10.00 -22.56 -2.68
C ILE A 222 -10.46 -21.45 -1.72
N LEU A 223 -10.66 -20.22 -2.22
CA LEU A 223 -11.14 -19.11 -1.41
C LEU A 223 -12.53 -19.40 -0.84
N LYS A 224 -13.43 -19.93 -1.65
CA LYS A 224 -14.77 -20.29 -1.22
C LYS A 224 -14.74 -21.35 -0.12
N ASP A 225 -13.94 -22.39 -0.29
CA ASP A 225 -13.78 -23.45 0.71
C ASP A 225 -13.20 -22.89 2.02
N ALA A 226 -12.22 -21.98 1.94
CA ALA A 226 -11.67 -21.32 3.12
C ALA A 226 -12.73 -20.53 3.91
N PHE A 227 -13.56 -19.77 3.23
CA PHE A 227 -14.64 -19.00 3.88
C PHE A 227 -15.74 -19.90 4.45
N MET A 228 -16.06 -21.00 3.80
CA MET A 228 -17.17 -21.87 4.19
C MET A 228 -16.79 -22.86 5.28
N PHE A 229 -15.59 -23.44 5.22
CA PHE A 229 -15.20 -24.54 6.10
C PHE A 229 -14.18 -24.13 7.15
N GLU A 230 -13.37 -23.12 6.89
CA GLU A 230 -12.26 -22.72 7.76
C GLU A 230 -12.23 -21.20 8.05
N PRO A 231 -13.37 -20.57 8.37
CA PRO A 231 -13.41 -19.10 8.52
C PRO A 231 -12.59 -18.61 9.72
N VAL A 232 -12.52 -19.36 10.81
CA VAL A 232 -11.83 -18.95 12.04
C VAL A 232 -10.30 -18.94 11.86
N PRO A 233 -9.65 -20.01 11.35
CA PRO A 233 -8.23 -19.98 11.00
C PRO A 233 -7.89 -18.90 10.00
N LEU A 234 -8.72 -18.69 8.98
CA LEU A 234 -8.54 -17.62 8.00
C LEU A 234 -8.58 -16.23 8.66
N ALA A 235 -9.62 -15.95 9.45
CA ALA A 235 -9.76 -14.68 10.16
C ALA A 235 -8.60 -14.43 11.13
N ARG A 236 -8.17 -15.47 11.86
CA ARG A 236 -7.00 -15.39 12.75
C ARG A 236 -5.74 -15.04 11.99
N THR A 237 -5.53 -15.65 10.83
CA THR A 237 -4.35 -15.40 9.99
C THR A 237 -4.34 -13.96 9.50
N ILE A 238 -5.45 -13.47 8.93
CA ILE A 238 -5.60 -12.10 8.47
C ILE A 238 -5.34 -11.11 9.62
N PHE A 239 -5.89 -11.40 10.81
CA PHE A 239 -5.70 -10.55 11.98
C PHE A 239 -4.24 -10.51 12.45
N LEU A 240 -3.56 -11.65 12.47
CA LEU A 240 -2.14 -11.71 12.86
C LEU A 240 -1.26 -11.00 11.82
N ASP A 241 -1.59 -11.07 10.53
CA ASP A 241 -0.90 -10.31 9.49
C ASP A 241 -1.13 -8.82 9.62
N PHE A 242 -2.37 -8.43 9.90
CA PHE A 242 -2.69 -7.04 10.21
C PHE A 242 -1.87 -6.53 11.40
N LEU A 243 -1.78 -7.28 12.47
CA LEU A 243 -0.98 -6.90 13.64
C LEU A 243 0.51 -6.85 13.33
N SER A 244 1.01 -7.73 12.45
CA SER A 244 2.45 -7.77 12.09
C SER A 244 2.93 -6.47 11.45
N TYR A 245 2.06 -5.73 10.76
CA TYR A 245 2.38 -4.42 10.20
C TYR A 245 2.80 -3.38 11.26
N TYR A 246 2.34 -3.53 12.49
CA TYR A 246 2.69 -2.64 13.59
C TYR A 246 3.91 -3.10 14.39
N GLY A 247 4.46 -4.25 14.02
CA GLY A 247 5.70 -4.79 14.56
C GLY A 247 6.98 -4.17 13.98
N PRO A 248 8.15 -4.74 14.29
CA PRO A 248 9.40 -4.38 13.63
C PRO A 248 9.33 -4.58 12.12
N ALA A 249 10.05 -3.77 11.35
CA ALA A 249 10.18 -3.95 9.92
C ALA A 249 10.98 -5.22 9.63
N THR A 250 10.37 -6.19 8.94
CA THR A 250 10.96 -7.51 8.73
C THR A 250 11.20 -7.87 7.27
N GLN A 251 10.60 -7.13 6.35
CA GLN A 251 10.68 -7.41 4.92
C GLN A 251 10.77 -6.09 4.14
N PHE A 252 11.96 -5.60 3.96
CA PHE A 252 12.24 -4.54 3.00
C PHE A 252 12.51 -5.19 1.64
N ASP A 253 11.51 -5.26 0.78
CA ASP A 253 11.61 -5.72 -0.61
C ASP A 253 12.39 -4.73 -1.50
N PHE A 254 13.39 -4.06 -0.96
CA PHE A 254 14.34 -3.26 -1.73
C PHE A 254 15.56 -4.05 -2.15
N GLN A 255 15.47 -5.38 -2.15
CA GLN A 255 16.48 -6.14 -2.85
C GLN A 255 16.39 -5.76 -4.32
N PRO A 256 17.50 -5.34 -4.93
CA PRO A 256 17.51 -5.17 -6.37
C PRO A 256 17.11 -6.51 -6.95
N VAL A 257 15.96 -6.55 -7.63
CA VAL A 257 15.56 -7.72 -8.40
C VAL A 257 16.57 -7.83 -9.54
N LEU A 258 17.63 -8.60 -9.28
CA LEU A 258 18.74 -8.83 -10.22
C LEU A 258 18.35 -9.79 -11.35
N SER A 259 17.05 -10.01 -11.59
CA SER A 259 16.54 -10.85 -12.65
C SER A 259 16.39 -10.04 -13.93
N GLU A 260 17.46 -9.84 -14.66
CA GLU A 260 17.48 -9.38 -16.05
C GLU A 260 18.20 -8.04 -16.33
N PRO A 261 18.75 -7.92 -17.52
CA PRO A 261 20.04 -7.31 -17.73
C PRO A 261 19.99 -5.80 -17.56
N PHE A 262 20.19 -5.35 -16.37
CA PHE A 262 20.63 -3.98 -16.17
C PHE A 262 21.98 -3.80 -16.86
N PRO A 263 22.26 -2.66 -17.48
CA PRO A 263 23.59 -2.39 -18.08
C PRO A 263 24.70 -2.66 -17.06
N GLU A 264 25.83 -3.21 -17.48
CA GLU A 264 26.99 -3.52 -16.60
C GLU A 264 27.39 -2.38 -15.68
N ARG A 265 27.25 -1.14 -16.16
CA ARG A 265 27.49 0.09 -15.39
C ARG A 265 26.55 0.27 -14.20
N PHE A 266 25.35 -0.35 -14.20
CA PHE A 266 24.46 -0.33 -13.05
C PHE A 266 24.99 -1.28 -11.97
N TYR A 267 25.40 -2.49 -12.35
CA TYR A 267 26.02 -3.44 -11.42
C TYR A 267 27.38 -2.96 -10.87
N ALA A 268 28.09 -2.14 -11.63
CA ALA A 268 29.33 -1.49 -11.17
C ALA A 268 29.05 -0.28 -10.27
N SER A 269 27.82 0.23 -10.24
CA SER A 269 27.46 1.39 -9.43
C SER A 269 27.45 1.06 -7.93
N HIS A 270 27.65 2.09 -7.09
CA HIS A 270 27.53 1.96 -5.64
C HIS A 270 26.15 1.47 -5.20
N GLN A 271 25.09 1.72 -5.98
CA GLN A 271 23.75 1.26 -5.72
C GLN A 271 23.62 -0.26 -5.83
N ALA A 272 24.24 -0.88 -6.83
CA ALA A 272 24.26 -2.33 -6.98
C ALA A 272 25.18 -3.02 -5.97
N LYS A 273 26.28 -2.38 -5.57
CA LYS A 273 27.26 -2.92 -4.59
C LYS A 273 26.83 -2.69 -3.14
N GLY A 274 25.70 -2.01 -2.93
CA GLY A 274 25.04 -2.01 -1.63
C GLY A 274 25.56 -1.01 -0.62
N PHE A 275 25.40 0.28 -0.88
CA PHE A 275 25.31 1.22 0.25
C PHE A 275 24.27 0.71 1.28
N PHE A 276 23.17 0.13 0.81
CA PHE A 276 22.14 -0.49 1.66
C PHE A 276 22.54 -1.86 2.25
N ALA A 277 23.49 -2.60 1.69
CA ALA A 277 23.96 -3.85 2.30
C ALA A 277 24.78 -3.60 3.58
N ALA A 278 25.41 -2.43 3.71
CA ALA A 278 26.15 -2.03 4.91
C ALA A 278 25.29 -1.34 5.97
N VAL A 279 24.07 -0.89 5.61
CA VAL A 279 23.14 -0.23 6.53
C VAL A 279 22.07 -1.23 6.95
N PRO A 280 21.82 -1.44 8.24
CA PRO A 280 20.71 -2.29 8.70
C PRO A 280 19.37 -1.61 8.42
N VAL A 281 18.93 -1.65 7.15
CA VAL A 281 17.76 -0.91 6.64
C VAL A 281 16.52 -1.24 7.43
N GLU A 282 16.33 -2.51 7.81
CA GLU A 282 15.18 -2.94 8.62
C GLU A 282 15.19 -2.30 10.01
N SER A 283 16.35 -2.24 10.66
CA SER A 283 16.49 -1.58 11.97
C SER A 283 16.22 -0.08 11.87
N VAL A 284 16.79 0.58 10.85
CA VAL A 284 16.56 2.02 10.61
C VAL A 284 15.09 2.27 10.31
N ALA A 285 14.47 1.49 9.43
CA ALA A 285 13.06 1.62 9.12
C ALA A 285 12.16 1.38 10.34
N THR A 286 12.51 0.42 11.18
CA THR A 286 11.82 0.15 12.45
C THR A 286 11.87 1.35 13.37
N ILE A 287 13.06 1.94 13.58
CA ILE A 287 13.23 3.13 14.42
C ILE A 287 12.42 4.31 13.88
N LEU A 288 12.50 4.57 12.58
CA LEU A 288 11.77 5.68 11.95
C LEU A 288 10.26 5.46 12.02
N ARG A 289 9.78 4.24 11.80
CA ARG A 289 8.37 3.86 11.93
C ARG A 289 7.85 4.14 13.33
N TYR A 290 8.54 3.65 14.36
CA TYR A 290 8.14 3.90 15.75
C TYR A 290 8.25 5.38 16.12
N GLY A 291 9.25 6.08 15.61
CA GLY A 291 9.36 7.53 15.73
C GLY A 291 8.13 8.25 15.15
N CYS A 292 7.65 7.81 13.97
CA CYS A 292 6.43 8.35 13.36
C CYS A 292 5.18 8.08 14.23
N TYR A 293 5.02 6.86 14.76
CA TYR A 293 3.91 6.53 15.67
C TYR A 293 3.94 7.35 16.94
N LEU A 294 5.11 7.50 17.57
CA LEU A 294 5.28 8.31 18.78
C LEU A 294 4.97 9.78 18.51
N ALA A 295 5.44 10.33 17.39
CA ALA A 295 5.15 11.70 16.99
C ALA A 295 3.64 11.93 16.80
N PHE A 296 2.95 10.98 16.15
CA PHE A 296 1.51 11.04 15.95
C PHE A 296 0.74 10.90 17.28
N ALA A 297 1.12 9.94 18.13
CA ALA A 297 0.51 9.75 19.45
C ALA A 297 0.68 10.97 20.34
N ALA A 298 1.88 11.55 20.39
CA ALA A 298 2.14 12.78 21.11
C ALA A 298 1.31 13.95 20.57
N ALA A 299 1.24 14.10 19.25
CA ALA A 299 0.40 15.13 18.63
C ALA A 299 -1.09 14.93 18.95
N LEU A 300 -1.58 13.69 18.96
CA LEU A 300 -2.95 13.37 19.40
C LEU A 300 -3.17 13.80 20.85
N PHE A 301 -2.29 13.42 21.75
CA PHE A 301 -2.43 13.71 23.16
C PHE A 301 -2.47 15.22 23.44
N PHE A 302 -1.52 15.98 22.89
CA PHE A 302 -1.39 17.41 23.16
C PHE A 302 -2.24 18.30 22.24
N GLY A 303 -2.52 17.86 21.01
CA GLY A 303 -3.17 18.67 19.97
C GLY A 303 -4.68 18.46 19.85
N TRP A 304 -5.19 17.27 20.17
CA TRP A 304 -6.58 16.90 19.89
C TRP A 304 -7.62 17.89 20.40
N ARG A 305 -7.50 18.31 21.68
CA ARG A 305 -8.45 19.24 22.30
C ARG A 305 -8.40 20.65 21.71
N ARG A 306 -7.25 21.02 21.12
CA ARG A 306 -7.00 22.36 20.55
C ARG A 306 -7.37 22.46 19.08
N THR A 307 -7.76 21.34 18.47
CA THR A 307 -8.01 21.22 17.05
C THR A 307 -9.49 21.32 16.74
N GLY A 308 -9.86 22.02 15.66
CA GLY A 308 -11.24 22.17 15.22
C GLY A 308 -11.87 20.86 14.73
N ALA A 309 -13.22 20.80 14.77
CA ALA A 309 -13.97 19.59 14.43
C ALA A 309 -13.66 19.04 13.02
N ASP A 310 -13.49 19.90 12.02
CA ASP A 310 -13.17 19.51 10.65
C ASP A 310 -11.83 18.81 10.55
N ILE A 311 -10.81 19.32 11.24
CA ILE A 311 -9.48 18.70 11.26
C ILE A 311 -9.55 17.37 12.01
N ARG A 312 -10.29 17.29 13.14
CA ARG A 312 -10.48 16.01 13.85
C ARG A 312 -11.12 14.95 12.94
N ARG A 313 -12.16 15.30 12.18
CA ARG A 313 -12.79 14.40 11.20
C ARG A 313 -11.79 13.95 10.14
N THR A 314 -10.96 14.87 9.64
CA THR A 314 -9.90 14.54 8.68
C THR A 314 -8.91 13.55 9.27
N ILE A 315 -8.47 13.73 10.51
CA ILE A 315 -7.52 12.84 11.18
C ILE A 315 -8.13 11.46 11.42
N ILE A 316 -9.39 11.38 11.85
CA ILE A 316 -10.11 10.11 11.97
C ILE A 316 -10.18 9.42 10.60
N GLY A 317 -10.53 10.17 9.54
CA GLY A 317 -10.59 9.64 8.19
C GLY A 317 -9.24 9.10 7.69
N ILE A 318 -8.15 9.82 7.94
CA ILE A 318 -6.79 9.36 7.65
C ILE A 318 -6.46 8.06 8.40
N GLY A 319 -6.79 7.99 9.69
CA GLY A 319 -6.60 6.77 10.49
C GLY A 319 -7.40 5.59 9.95
N LEU A 320 -8.65 5.81 9.54
CA LEU A 320 -9.48 4.76 8.93
C LEU A 320 -8.95 4.31 7.56
N ILE A 321 -8.43 5.23 6.73
CA ILE A 321 -7.77 4.87 5.47
C ILE A 321 -6.52 4.02 5.74
N ALA A 322 -5.72 4.38 6.75
CA ALA A 322 -4.54 3.61 7.15
C ALA A 322 -4.93 2.18 7.60
N ILE A 323 -5.92 2.05 8.47
CA ILE A 323 -6.44 0.75 8.92
C ILE A 323 -7.01 -0.05 7.75
N ALA A 324 -7.78 0.58 6.86
CA ALA A 324 -8.33 -0.08 5.68
C ALA A 324 -7.23 -0.57 4.72
N ASN A 325 -6.14 0.21 4.58
CA ASN A 325 -4.97 -0.23 3.83
C ASN A 325 -4.39 -1.52 4.40
N ASP A 326 -4.08 -1.52 5.69
CA ASP A 326 -3.42 -2.67 6.31
C ASP A 326 -4.34 -3.90 6.34
N ALA A 327 -5.64 -3.71 6.61
CA ALA A 327 -6.61 -4.78 6.56
C ALA A 327 -6.75 -5.38 5.15
N LEU A 328 -6.78 -4.53 4.12
CA LEU A 328 -6.87 -4.97 2.73
C LEU A 328 -5.64 -5.80 2.32
N PHE A 329 -4.44 -5.33 2.66
CA PHE A 329 -3.22 -6.07 2.30
C PHE A 329 -3.00 -7.29 3.18
N ALA A 330 -3.40 -7.26 4.45
CA ALA A 330 -3.46 -8.45 5.29
C ALA A 330 -4.37 -9.53 4.68
N LEU A 331 -5.46 -9.14 4.03
CA LEU A 331 -6.36 -10.07 3.35
C LEU A 331 -5.82 -10.55 2.00
N LEU A 332 -5.29 -9.65 1.17
CA LEU A 332 -5.05 -9.92 -0.25
C LEU A 332 -3.62 -10.32 -0.58
N SER A 333 -2.61 -9.75 0.06
CA SER A 333 -1.24 -9.82 -0.45
C SER A 333 -0.22 -10.38 0.55
N GLY A 334 -0.53 -10.39 1.84
CA GLY A 334 0.46 -10.72 2.84
C GLY A 334 1.25 -9.54 3.37
N PRO A 335 2.19 -9.77 4.30
CA PRO A 335 2.82 -8.74 5.09
C PRO A 335 4.10 -8.09 4.50
N PRO A 336 4.28 -7.80 3.19
CA PRO A 336 5.38 -6.95 2.80
C PRO A 336 5.22 -5.58 3.46
N ASP A 337 6.20 -5.18 4.24
CA ASP A 337 6.21 -3.90 4.98
C ASP A 337 6.00 -2.68 4.08
N ARG A 338 6.32 -2.78 2.78
CA ARG A 338 6.10 -1.69 1.83
C ARG A 338 4.65 -1.21 1.79
N TYR A 339 3.68 -2.10 1.95
CA TYR A 339 2.26 -1.74 1.93
C TYR A 339 1.83 -0.97 3.18
N HIS A 340 2.44 -1.27 4.32
CA HIS A 340 2.23 -0.51 5.54
C HIS A 340 2.98 0.82 5.51
N HIS A 341 4.21 0.84 5.02
CA HIS A 341 5.02 2.06 5.02
C HIS A 341 4.40 3.20 4.21
N ARG A 342 3.62 2.91 3.17
CA ARG A 342 2.95 3.96 2.39
C ARG A 342 1.88 4.73 3.17
N ILE A 343 1.44 4.23 4.33
CA ILE A 343 0.51 4.95 5.20
C ILE A 343 1.23 5.86 6.21
N LEU A 344 2.51 5.69 6.46
CA LEU A 344 3.25 6.52 7.41
C LEU A 344 3.20 8.02 7.05
N PRO A 345 3.27 8.43 5.76
CA PRO A 345 3.05 9.81 5.38
C PRO A 345 1.67 10.36 5.79
N LEU A 346 0.64 9.51 5.85
CA LEU A 346 -0.69 9.91 6.33
C LEU A 346 -0.68 10.25 7.82
N LEU A 347 0.08 9.48 8.63
CA LEU A 347 0.27 9.78 10.05
C LEU A 347 1.06 11.08 10.24
N ALA A 348 2.06 11.33 9.39
CA ALA A 348 2.79 12.60 9.39
C ALA A 348 1.86 13.78 9.08
N ILE A 349 0.91 13.65 8.14
CA ILE A 349 -0.13 14.65 7.90
C ILE A 349 -0.96 14.87 9.16
N GLY A 350 -1.45 13.81 9.77
CA GLY A 350 -2.24 13.88 11.01
C GLY A 350 -1.47 14.66 12.09
N THR A 351 -0.18 14.39 12.23
CA THR A 351 0.71 15.09 13.16
C THR A 351 0.80 16.58 12.84
N VAL A 352 1.05 16.94 11.57
CA VAL A 352 1.13 18.35 11.14
C VAL A 352 -0.19 19.06 11.38
N LEU A 353 -1.33 18.45 11.06
CA LEU A 353 -2.66 19.02 11.26
C LEU A 353 -2.95 19.25 12.74
N LEU A 354 -2.56 18.33 13.63
CA LEU A 354 -2.74 18.46 15.09
C LEU A 354 -1.89 19.57 15.71
N ILE A 355 -0.64 19.71 15.24
CA ILE A 355 0.28 20.72 15.78
C ILE A 355 -0.07 22.11 15.25
N SER A 356 -0.44 22.22 13.96
CA SER A 356 -0.61 23.50 13.26
C SER A 356 -2.05 23.96 13.16
N GLY A 357 -3.01 23.05 13.30
CA GLY A 357 -4.44 23.30 13.09
C GLY A 357 -5.18 23.88 14.30
N ARG A 358 -4.55 24.79 15.02
CA ARG A 358 -5.19 25.46 16.18
C ARG A 358 -6.45 26.21 15.74
N VAL A 359 -7.50 26.11 16.55
CA VAL A 359 -8.68 26.99 16.44
C VAL A 359 -8.19 28.43 16.52
N LYS A 360 -8.40 29.22 15.45
CA LYS A 360 -8.22 30.67 15.55
C LYS A 360 -9.17 31.14 16.68
N GLN A 361 -8.65 31.56 17.82
CA GLN A 361 -9.47 32.24 18.81
C GLN A 361 -10.13 33.41 18.10
N PRO A 362 -11.43 33.63 18.28
CA PRO A 362 -12.04 34.87 17.82
C PRO A 362 -11.18 36.01 18.38
N VAL A 363 -10.69 36.88 17.50
CA VAL A 363 -10.09 38.13 17.93
C VAL A 363 -11.19 38.84 18.69
N GLU A 364 -11.07 38.90 20.03
CA GLU A 364 -11.95 39.74 20.83
C GLU A 364 -11.88 41.15 20.22
N ALA A 365 -13.02 41.60 19.73
CA ALA A 365 -13.09 42.94 19.21
C ALA A 365 -12.66 43.89 20.38
N PRO A 366 -11.73 44.83 20.16
CA PRO A 366 -11.36 45.79 21.19
C PRO A 366 -12.62 46.52 21.65
N ALA A 367 -12.86 46.48 22.96
CA ALA A 367 -13.98 47.14 23.62
C ALA A 367 -13.93 48.65 23.46
#